data_72bb44ead63b2d9c1f0f531e189c3369
#
_entry.id   72bb44ead63b2d9c1f0f531e189c3369
#
_cell.length_a   1.000
_cell.length_b   1.000
_cell.length_c   1.000
_cell.angle_alpha   90.00
_cell.angle_beta   90.00
_cell.angle_gamma   90.00
#
_symmetry.space_group_name_H-M   'P 1'
#
loop_
_entity.id
_entity.type
_entity.pdbx_description
1 polymer ?
#
loop_
_entity_poly.entity_id
_entity_poly.type
_entity_poly.pdbx_seq_one_letter_code
_entity_poly.pdbx_strand_id
1 'polypeptide(L)'
;DNVTFLVRGSPTAWATLLWPHRSSLYYYNAYINGKQVGDYNFNMEQGGYFNVGVICHEFFHSLGAPDLYHYDGAGAPTPVGGWDIMEANGTTPQYMGAWMKHKYGDWIDCPTIESMGIFPLLPLQSQETSCYRIDSPNSSHEFFVLEYRKQEGIYEVNLPGNQSGMLIYRIDGNLNGNADGPPDEVYLYRPGGTTTENGNLSAAIFSAETGRTEFNDSTDPSSFLYGGAPGGLNIQNIGYPGDIIEFVYWNIFVQTSIVGIANDSDGDGILNPGETAQLFLAANILSAPSSAENTTVTLSSQLDWVHFDPTIIDIGMLPLNGDPVGIETSISVDDISELMPASFALEINAEFDDDGITIQYTDQFDFELEVTLNQAGFPLSTPEVRSSPLIIDLNNDGDNEIIFGDYDGVVHIYNDDGSEYINGVFPFDTGNQIWGSPAAADLDGDNYLDFVIPSKNKHLYIFDYSGLKIDYETEVYLIGTPAIGNLDEDTELEIVFSGYSSDNKIFAINHDGSDVEGFPIDFDEKVKAGIALADFNNNGKDDIVLGTDDNFLHLILDDGSIAPGFPFITGDKVQ
;
A
#
# COMPACT_ATOMS: atom_id res chain seq x y z
N ASP A 1 -4.73 -54.31 4.95
CA ASP A 1 -3.86 -54.80 3.86
C ASP A 1 -4.26 -54.12 2.53
N ASN A 2 -3.31 -53.87 1.65
CA ASN A 2 -3.49 -53.32 0.31
C ASN A 2 -3.43 -54.42 -0.76
N VAL A 3 -4.13 -54.22 -1.88
CA VAL A 3 -4.08 -55.12 -3.06
C VAL A 3 -3.77 -54.29 -4.32
N THR A 4 -2.80 -54.74 -5.10
CA THR A 4 -2.47 -54.08 -6.36
C THR A 4 -3.05 -54.87 -7.54
N PHE A 5 -3.86 -54.21 -8.35
CA PHE A 5 -4.38 -54.75 -9.61
C PHE A 5 -3.50 -54.27 -10.77
N LEU A 6 -2.95 -55.23 -11.53
CA LEU A 6 -2.30 -54.95 -12.77
C LEU A 6 -3.22 -55.39 -13.93
N VAL A 7 -3.73 -54.42 -14.68
CA VAL A 7 -4.68 -54.67 -15.76
C VAL A 7 -3.98 -54.55 -17.11
N ARG A 8 -4.15 -55.58 -17.93
CA ARG A 8 -3.59 -55.63 -19.28
C ARG A 8 -4.35 -54.68 -20.22
N GLY A 9 -3.64 -53.78 -20.81
CA GLY A 9 -4.18 -52.83 -21.78
C GLY A 9 -3.63 -51.41 -21.59
N SER A 10 -4.13 -50.50 -22.41
CA SER A 10 -3.78 -49.08 -22.39
C SER A 10 -5.03 -48.28 -22.02
N PRO A 11 -4.91 -47.15 -21.35
CA PRO A 11 -6.04 -46.32 -20.91
C PRO A 11 -6.76 -45.58 -22.04
N THR A 12 -6.40 -45.73 -23.32
CA THR A 12 -6.81 -44.87 -24.44
C THR A 12 -8.31 -44.60 -24.57
N ALA A 13 -9.16 -45.65 -24.53
CA ALA A 13 -10.62 -45.49 -24.65
C ALA A 13 -11.34 -45.44 -23.28
N TRP A 14 -10.65 -45.77 -22.21
CA TRP A 14 -11.18 -45.97 -20.88
C TRP A 14 -10.55 -45.01 -19.85
N ALA A 15 -9.81 -44.01 -20.32
CA ALA A 15 -9.07 -43.09 -19.47
C ALA A 15 -9.95 -42.38 -18.43
N THR A 16 -11.25 -42.26 -18.65
CA THR A 16 -12.21 -41.72 -17.69
C THR A 16 -12.63 -42.70 -16.59
N LEU A 17 -12.32 -43.99 -16.75
CA LEU A 17 -12.72 -45.04 -15.80
C LEU A 17 -11.52 -45.89 -15.31
N LEU A 18 -10.47 -46.00 -16.12
CA LEU A 18 -9.34 -46.90 -15.89
C LEU A 18 -8.03 -46.12 -16.09
N TRP A 19 -7.59 -45.40 -15.06
CA TRP A 19 -6.26 -44.80 -14.96
C TRP A 19 -5.56 -45.37 -13.73
N PRO A 20 -4.24 -45.28 -13.60
CA PRO A 20 -3.57 -45.58 -12.33
C PRO A 20 -4.15 -44.75 -11.21
N HIS A 21 -4.56 -45.36 -10.13
CA HIS A 21 -5.08 -44.68 -8.95
C HIS A 21 -5.13 -45.62 -7.73
N ARG A 22 -5.13 -45.01 -6.55
CA ARG A 22 -5.46 -45.66 -5.30
C ARG A 22 -6.92 -45.36 -4.93
N SER A 23 -7.61 -46.36 -4.36
CA SER A 23 -8.94 -46.14 -3.77
C SER A 23 -9.18 -47.08 -2.59
N SER A 24 -10.23 -46.82 -1.83
CA SER A 24 -10.55 -47.53 -0.61
C SER A 24 -11.66 -48.56 -0.81
N LEU A 25 -11.53 -49.71 -0.15
CA LEU A 25 -12.49 -50.79 -0.08
C LEU A 25 -13.15 -50.96 1.28
N TYR A 26 -12.94 -50.06 2.22
CA TYR A 26 -13.45 -50.17 3.60
C TYR A 26 -14.98 -50.35 3.67
N TYR A 27 -15.73 -49.77 2.79
CA TYR A 27 -17.19 -49.91 2.72
C TYR A 27 -17.68 -51.25 2.17
N TYR A 28 -16.82 -52.02 1.51
CA TYR A 28 -17.21 -53.24 0.78
C TYR A 28 -16.90 -54.54 1.53
N ASN A 29 -16.28 -54.50 2.72
CA ASN A 29 -15.86 -55.67 3.48
C ASN A 29 -15.14 -56.72 2.62
N ALA A 30 -14.24 -56.28 1.78
CA ALA A 30 -13.49 -57.14 0.86
C ALA A 30 -12.43 -57.98 1.62
N TYR A 31 -12.34 -59.29 1.35
CA TYR A 31 -11.36 -60.19 1.96
C TYR A 31 -10.60 -60.99 0.93
N ILE A 32 -9.29 -61.12 1.12
CA ILE A 32 -8.43 -61.99 0.33
C ILE A 32 -7.65 -62.89 1.33
N ASN A 33 -7.79 -64.21 1.18
CA ASN A 33 -7.19 -65.20 2.09
C ASN A 33 -7.49 -64.92 3.59
N GLY A 34 -8.69 -64.50 3.91
CA GLY A 34 -9.13 -64.21 5.27
C GLY A 34 -8.64 -62.85 5.85
N LYS A 35 -7.89 -62.09 5.12
CA LYS A 35 -7.46 -60.74 5.49
C LYS A 35 -8.34 -59.70 4.82
N GLN A 36 -8.82 -58.71 5.55
CA GLN A 36 -9.57 -57.59 5.01
C GLN A 36 -8.65 -56.71 4.15
N VAL A 37 -9.14 -56.36 2.96
CA VAL A 37 -8.48 -55.40 2.08
C VAL A 37 -9.07 -54.03 2.32
N GLY A 38 -8.27 -53.10 2.83
CA GLY A 38 -8.67 -51.74 3.10
C GLY A 38 -8.56 -50.86 1.86
N ASP A 39 -7.46 -51.04 1.14
CA ASP A 39 -7.14 -50.24 -0.05
C ASP A 39 -6.75 -51.08 -1.22
N TYR A 40 -6.90 -50.52 -2.44
CA TYR A 40 -6.32 -51.10 -3.65
C TYR A 40 -5.60 -50.03 -4.46
N ASN A 41 -4.56 -50.47 -5.16
CA ASN A 41 -3.91 -49.72 -6.22
C ASN A 41 -4.24 -50.34 -7.55
N PHE A 42 -4.57 -49.51 -8.52
CA PHE A 42 -4.88 -49.90 -9.87
C PHE A 42 -3.79 -49.41 -10.83
N ASN A 43 -3.19 -50.31 -11.61
CA ASN A 43 -2.13 -49.97 -12.53
C ASN A 43 -2.41 -50.59 -13.90
N MET A 44 -1.95 -49.91 -14.97
CA MET A 44 -2.12 -50.34 -16.37
C MET A 44 -0.79 -50.86 -16.90
N GLU A 45 -0.83 -52.05 -17.57
CA GLU A 45 0.38 -52.68 -18.12
C GLU A 45 0.99 -51.89 -19.31
N GLN A 46 0.17 -51.17 -20.06
CA GLN A 46 0.58 -50.47 -21.28
C GLN A 46 0.41 -48.94 -21.19
N GLY A 47 1.03 -48.23 -22.13
CA GLY A 47 0.90 -46.76 -22.21
C GLY A 47 1.87 -45.97 -21.33
N GLY A 48 2.95 -46.63 -20.85
CA GLY A 48 3.97 -45.99 -20.01
C GLY A 48 3.56 -45.81 -18.54
N TYR A 49 2.38 -46.26 -18.16
CA TYR A 49 1.86 -46.11 -16.78
C TYR A 49 2.34 -47.20 -15.80
N PHE A 50 2.91 -48.30 -16.33
CA PHE A 50 3.51 -49.31 -15.47
C PHE A 50 5.01 -49.05 -15.32
N ASN A 51 5.32 -48.12 -14.46
CA ASN A 51 6.69 -47.73 -14.09
C ASN A 51 6.84 -47.55 -12.58
N VAL A 52 8.05 -47.51 -12.11
CA VAL A 52 8.35 -47.42 -10.68
C VAL A 52 7.76 -46.17 -10.04
N GLY A 53 7.81 -45.03 -10.74
CA GLY A 53 7.28 -43.77 -10.22
C GLY A 53 5.78 -43.82 -9.97
N VAL A 54 5.00 -44.27 -10.95
CA VAL A 54 3.53 -44.39 -10.80
C VAL A 54 3.18 -45.38 -9.69
N ILE A 55 3.84 -46.54 -9.65
CA ILE A 55 3.55 -47.56 -8.64
C ILE A 55 3.86 -47.02 -7.24
N CYS A 56 4.97 -46.34 -7.03
CA CYS A 56 5.34 -45.77 -5.76
C CYS A 56 4.39 -44.62 -5.35
N HIS A 57 4.00 -43.76 -6.28
CA HIS A 57 3.04 -42.67 -6.08
C HIS A 57 1.71 -43.26 -5.56
N GLU A 58 1.08 -44.19 -6.31
CA GLU A 58 -0.19 -44.78 -5.90
C GLU A 58 -0.09 -45.57 -4.58
N PHE A 59 1.04 -46.21 -4.35
CA PHE A 59 1.25 -46.96 -3.12
C PHE A 59 1.40 -46.02 -1.90
N PHE A 60 1.99 -44.84 -2.10
CA PHE A 60 2.15 -43.87 -1.03
C PHE A 60 0.80 -43.28 -0.58
N HIS A 61 -0.16 -43.16 -1.50
CA HIS A 61 -1.55 -42.86 -1.11
C HIS A 61 -2.13 -43.87 -0.12
N SER A 62 -1.74 -45.14 -0.20
CA SER A 62 -2.20 -46.16 0.78
C SER A 62 -1.60 -45.96 2.19
N LEU A 63 -0.52 -45.18 2.31
CA LEU A 63 0.03 -44.74 3.58
C LEU A 63 -0.59 -43.43 4.08
N GLY A 64 -1.47 -42.83 3.29
CA GLY A 64 -2.21 -41.63 3.66
C GLY A 64 -1.69 -40.35 3.03
N ALA A 65 -0.64 -40.41 2.22
CA ALA A 65 -0.10 -39.23 1.55
C ALA A 65 -1.06 -38.68 0.50
N PRO A 66 -1.31 -37.37 0.45
CA PRO A 66 -2.11 -36.72 -0.59
C PRO A 66 -1.27 -36.40 -1.83
N ASP A 67 -1.96 -35.99 -2.91
CA ASP A 67 -1.32 -35.37 -4.05
C ASP A 67 -0.77 -33.97 -3.71
N LEU A 68 0.34 -33.60 -4.33
CA LEU A 68 0.96 -32.29 -4.21
C LEU A 68 0.74 -31.40 -5.43
N TYR A 69 -0.03 -31.85 -6.43
CA TYR A 69 -0.50 -31.03 -7.55
C TYR A 69 -1.95 -30.60 -7.38
N HIS A 70 -2.32 -29.47 -7.98
CA HIS A 70 -3.68 -28.96 -7.94
C HIS A 70 -4.59 -29.72 -8.92
N TYR A 71 -5.78 -30.13 -8.48
CA TYR A 71 -6.77 -30.76 -9.36
C TYR A 71 -7.47 -29.75 -10.27
N ASP A 72 -7.78 -28.57 -9.78
CA ASP A 72 -8.52 -27.51 -10.49
C ASP A 72 -7.71 -26.21 -10.70
N GLY A 73 -6.40 -26.24 -10.53
CA GLY A 73 -5.53 -25.07 -10.39
C GLY A 73 -5.12 -24.37 -11.70
N ALA A 74 -6.02 -24.14 -12.64
CA ALA A 74 -5.69 -23.37 -13.85
C ALA A 74 -5.25 -21.95 -13.49
N GLY A 75 -3.93 -21.70 -13.53
CA GLY A 75 -3.32 -20.39 -13.26
C GLY A 75 -2.66 -20.23 -11.89
N ALA A 76 -2.79 -21.19 -10.99
CA ALA A 76 -2.04 -21.20 -9.74
C ALA A 76 -0.58 -21.65 -9.94
N PRO A 77 0.38 -21.18 -9.14
CA PRO A 77 1.75 -21.65 -9.20
C PRO A 77 1.84 -23.16 -8.92
N THR A 78 2.70 -23.88 -9.68
CA THR A 78 3.02 -25.29 -9.42
C THR A 78 3.69 -25.41 -8.04
N PRO A 79 3.17 -26.20 -7.08
CA PRO A 79 3.67 -26.16 -5.70
C PRO A 79 5.11 -26.66 -5.55
N VAL A 80 5.41 -27.90 -5.99
CA VAL A 80 6.73 -28.53 -5.83
C VAL A 80 7.32 -29.10 -7.13
N GLY A 81 6.49 -29.35 -8.15
CA GLY A 81 6.91 -29.83 -9.47
C GLY A 81 7.68 -31.14 -9.41
N GLY A 82 8.71 -31.28 -10.25
CA GLY A 82 9.53 -32.47 -10.35
C GLY A 82 10.43 -32.78 -9.13
N TRP A 83 10.26 -32.07 -8.00
CA TRP A 83 11.03 -32.31 -6.79
C TRP A 83 10.38 -33.35 -5.86
N ASP A 84 9.12 -33.69 -6.06
CA ASP A 84 8.43 -34.71 -5.27
C ASP A 84 7.65 -35.67 -6.18
N ILE A 85 7.72 -36.98 -5.86
CA ILE A 85 6.99 -38.01 -6.61
C ILE A 85 5.47 -37.86 -6.50
N MET A 86 4.96 -37.20 -5.46
CA MET A 86 3.52 -36.96 -5.27
C MET A 86 2.97 -35.81 -6.12
N GLU A 87 3.84 -35.07 -6.81
CA GLU A 87 3.41 -34.12 -7.84
C GLU A 87 3.77 -34.60 -9.25
N ALA A 88 5.00 -35.11 -9.43
CA ALA A 88 5.44 -35.56 -10.74
C ALA A 88 6.16 -36.94 -10.62
N ASN A 89 5.70 -37.90 -11.33
CA ASN A 89 6.24 -39.24 -11.33
C ASN A 89 6.75 -39.65 -12.74
N GLY A 90 7.76 -40.50 -12.79
CA GLY A 90 8.37 -40.92 -14.02
C GLY A 90 9.02 -42.31 -13.93
N THR A 91 9.64 -42.76 -15.04
CA THR A 91 10.27 -44.07 -15.11
C THR A 91 11.43 -44.22 -14.12
N THR A 92 12.17 -43.12 -13.91
CA THR A 92 13.20 -43.03 -12.87
C THR A 92 12.77 -41.87 -11.96
N PRO A 93 11.94 -42.17 -10.95
CA PRO A 93 11.40 -41.14 -10.09
C PRO A 93 12.45 -40.58 -9.12
N GLN A 94 12.28 -39.35 -8.72
CA GLN A 94 12.92 -38.77 -7.56
C GLN A 94 12.27 -39.29 -6.27
N TYR A 95 12.90 -38.99 -5.13
CA TYR A 95 12.30 -39.28 -3.82
C TYR A 95 11.11 -38.34 -3.52
N MET A 96 10.32 -38.74 -2.55
CA MET A 96 9.43 -37.84 -1.83
C MET A 96 10.25 -36.85 -1.03
N GLY A 97 9.76 -35.63 -0.86
CA GLY A 97 10.36 -34.65 0.03
C GLY A 97 10.39 -35.10 1.49
N ALA A 98 11.25 -34.47 2.27
CA ALA A 98 11.44 -34.83 3.67
C ALA A 98 10.15 -34.72 4.50
N TRP A 99 9.35 -33.67 4.27
CA TRP A 99 8.07 -33.52 4.97
C TRP A 99 7.10 -34.67 4.69
N MET A 100 7.00 -35.11 3.44
CA MET A 100 6.16 -36.23 3.05
C MET A 100 6.62 -37.54 3.70
N LYS A 101 7.94 -37.78 3.75
CA LYS A 101 8.52 -38.95 4.45
C LYS A 101 8.28 -38.89 5.95
N HIS A 102 8.37 -37.71 6.56
CA HIS A 102 8.15 -37.52 7.99
C HIS A 102 6.66 -37.69 8.34
N LYS A 103 5.78 -36.86 7.76
CA LYS A 103 4.36 -36.79 8.15
C LYS A 103 3.57 -38.05 7.77
N TYR A 104 3.76 -38.56 6.56
CA TYR A 104 2.95 -39.66 6.02
C TYR A 104 3.65 -41.01 6.03
N GLY A 105 4.96 -41.02 5.98
CA GLY A 105 5.74 -42.25 5.96
C GLY A 105 6.19 -42.72 7.33
N ASP A 106 6.39 -41.82 8.27
CA ASP A 106 7.04 -42.05 9.56
C ASP A 106 8.41 -42.73 9.36
N TRP A 107 9.13 -42.30 8.30
CA TRP A 107 10.40 -42.92 7.89
C TRP A 107 11.64 -42.16 8.34
N ILE A 108 11.50 -40.87 8.58
CA ILE A 108 12.56 -39.98 9.04
C ILE A 108 12.04 -39.03 10.11
N ASP A 109 12.91 -38.63 11.04
CA ASP A 109 12.64 -37.53 11.95
C ASP A 109 13.00 -36.21 11.30
N CYS A 110 12.21 -35.17 11.59
CA CYS A 110 12.44 -33.79 11.13
C CYS A 110 12.46 -32.88 12.38
N PRO A 111 13.58 -32.84 13.11
CA PRO A 111 13.67 -32.11 14.37
C PRO A 111 13.54 -30.61 14.15
N THR A 112 12.91 -29.94 15.11
CA THR A 112 12.80 -28.48 15.12
C THR A 112 14.08 -27.85 15.60
N ILE A 113 14.61 -26.88 14.88
CA ILE A 113 15.69 -26.01 15.33
C ILE A 113 15.07 -24.90 16.18
N GLU A 114 15.48 -24.85 17.46
CA GLU A 114 14.97 -23.88 18.44
C GLU A 114 15.96 -22.75 18.76
N SER A 115 17.25 -22.94 18.41
CA SER A 115 18.31 -21.96 18.68
C SER A 115 19.19 -21.73 17.47
N MET A 116 19.88 -20.61 17.45
CA MET A 116 20.85 -20.28 16.41
C MET A 116 22.01 -21.26 16.40
N GLY A 117 22.65 -21.43 15.26
CA GLY A 117 23.81 -22.31 15.15
C GLY A 117 24.15 -22.72 13.74
N ILE A 118 25.19 -23.56 13.64
CA ILE A 118 25.58 -24.20 12.38
C ILE A 118 24.98 -25.60 12.38
N PHE A 119 24.25 -25.92 11.34
CA PHE A 119 23.52 -27.17 11.22
C PHE A 119 23.95 -27.94 9.98
N PRO A 120 24.35 -29.23 10.12
CA PRO A 120 24.63 -30.09 9.00
C PRO A 120 23.35 -30.78 8.49
N LEU A 121 23.20 -30.90 7.19
CA LEU A 121 22.19 -31.73 6.52
C LEU A 121 22.89 -32.84 5.77
N LEU A 122 22.48 -34.07 6.01
CA LEU A 122 22.83 -35.24 5.23
C LEU A 122 21.88 -35.34 4.01
N PRO A 123 22.31 -35.98 2.90
CA PRO A 123 21.43 -36.20 1.77
C PRO A 123 20.15 -36.94 2.18
N LEU A 124 19.03 -36.62 1.52
CA LEU A 124 17.67 -37.13 1.82
C LEU A 124 17.55 -38.66 1.83
N GLN A 125 18.46 -39.37 1.16
CA GLN A 125 18.56 -40.83 1.21
C GLN A 125 19.17 -41.36 2.53
N SER A 126 19.79 -40.53 3.35
CA SER A 126 20.22 -40.88 4.69
C SER A 126 19.03 -41.06 5.61
N GLN A 127 19.16 -41.88 6.62
CA GLN A 127 18.14 -42.06 7.65
C GLN A 127 18.34 -41.16 8.86
N GLU A 128 19.42 -40.39 8.89
CA GLU A 128 19.79 -39.52 9.99
C GLU A 128 20.00 -38.09 9.50
N THR A 129 19.48 -37.11 10.22
CA THR A 129 19.73 -35.67 10.03
C THR A 129 19.53 -35.18 8.56
N SER A 130 18.52 -35.70 7.90
CA SER A 130 18.25 -35.39 6.49
C SER A 130 17.24 -34.25 6.29
N CYS A 131 16.63 -33.76 7.38
CA CYS A 131 15.80 -32.56 7.37
C CYS A 131 15.78 -31.85 8.71
N TYR A 132 15.41 -30.57 8.69
CA TYR A 132 15.08 -29.78 9.85
C TYR A 132 13.77 -29.03 9.62
N ARG A 133 13.04 -28.82 10.72
CA ARG A 133 11.92 -27.88 10.80
C ARG A 133 12.38 -26.60 11.49
N ILE A 134 11.89 -25.46 11.01
CA ILE A 134 12.04 -24.16 11.67
C ILE A 134 10.66 -23.50 11.70
N ASP A 135 10.17 -23.15 12.88
CA ASP A 135 8.86 -22.49 13.02
C ASP A 135 8.96 -21.03 12.60
N SER A 136 7.93 -20.52 11.91
CA SER A 136 7.85 -19.10 11.60
C SER A 136 7.48 -18.31 12.86
N PRO A 137 8.18 -17.22 13.19
CA PRO A 137 7.76 -16.34 14.28
C PRO A 137 6.46 -15.61 13.97
N ASN A 138 6.08 -15.53 12.69
CA ASN A 138 4.95 -14.76 12.19
C ASN A 138 3.69 -15.61 11.91
N SER A 139 3.72 -16.92 12.19
CA SER A 139 2.58 -17.81 11.99
C SER A 139 2.53 -18.91 13.06
N SER A 140 1.33 -19.24 13.50
CA SER A 140 1.12 -20.36 14.45
C SER A 140 0.97 -21.71 13.75
N HIS A 141 0.91 -21.77 12.42
CA HIS A 141 0.66 -23.01 11.67
C HIS A 141 1.53 -23.17 10.42
N GLU A 142 2.11 -22.09 9.90
CA GLU A 142 3.07 -22.18 8.80
C GLU A 142 4.49 -22.24 9.39
N PHE A 143 5.30 -23.10 8.81
CA PHE A 143 6.70 -23.30 9.20
C PHE A 143 7.54 -23.73 7.99
N PHE A 144 8.83 -23.83 8.16
CA PHE A 144 9.77 -24.18 7.11
C PHE A 144 10.34 -25.57 7.34
N VAL A 145 10.56 -26.29 6.23
CA VAL A 145 11.28 -27.55 6.22
C VAL A 145 12.45 -27.45 5.27
N LEU A 146 13.62 -27.79 5.75
CA LEU A 146 14.87 -27.79 5.01
C LEU A 146 15.30 -29.23 4.76
N GLU A 147 15.71 -29.54 3.52
CA GLU A 147 16.25 -30.86 3.15
C GLU A 147 17.46 -30.70 2.23
N TYR A 148 18.33 -31.70 2.20
CA TYR A 148 19.45 -31.74 1.26
C TYR A 148 19.19 -32.79 0.17
N ARG A 149 19.14 -32.34 -1.10
CA ARG A 149 19.03 -33.18 -2.28
C ARG A 149 20.40 -33.32 -2.94
N LYS A 150 20.88 -34.56 -3.08
CA LYS A 150 22.16 -34.86 -3.71
C LYS A 150 21.93 -35.65 -4.98
N GLN A 151 22.44 -35.13 -6.11
CA GLN A 151 22.32 -35.75 -7.42
C GLN A 151 23.21 -37.00 -7.50
N GLU A 152 22.80 -38.08 -6.83
CA GLU A 152 23.50 -39.34 -6.85
C GLU A 152 22.55 -40.54 -6.73
N GLY A 153 23.05 -41.73 -6.97
CA GLY A 153 22.24 -42.95 -6.86
C GLY A 153 21.29 -43.15 -8.04
N ILE A 154 20.29 -44.02 -7.87
CA ILE A 154 19.39 -44.41 -8.93
C ILE A 154 18.25 -43.40 -9.10
N TYR A 155 17.77 -42.84 -8.01
CA TYR A 155 16.53 -42.05 -7.99
C TYR A 155 16.74 -40.54 -8.01
N GLU A 156 17.90 -40.01 -7.60
CA GLU A 156 18.18 -38.58 -7.59
C GLU A 156 19.04 -38.10 -8.78
N VAL A 157 19.38 -39.02 -9.70
CA VAL A 157 20.22 -38.71 -10.86
C VAL A 157 19.59 -37.70 -11.83
N ASN A 158 18.27 -37.60 -11.84
CA ASN A 158 17.51 -36.71 -12.72
C ASN A 158 16.79 -35.58 -11.96
N LEU A 159 17.37 -35.08 -10.87
CA LEU A 159 16.81 -33.92 -10.18
C LEU A 159 16.61 -32.73 -11.11
N PRO A 160 15.56 -31.93 -10.93
CA PRO A 160 15.38 -30.68 -11.68
C PRO A 160 16.62 -29.80 -11.59
N GLY A 161 17.02 -29.18 -12.69
CA GLY A 161 18.22 -28.34 -12.76
C GLY A 161 19.56 -29.08 -12.76
N ASN A 162 19.60 -30.43 -12.56
CA ASN A 162 20.81 -31.25 -12.51
C ASN A 162 21.86 -30.73 -11.52
N GLN A 163 21.42 -30.34 -10.33
CA GLN A 163 22.27 -29.77 -9.28
C GLN A 163 21.97 -30.42 -7.94
N SER A 164 22.95 -30.36 -7.03
CA SER A 164 22.82 -30.77 -5.63
C SER A 164 22.78 -29.55 -4.73
N GLY A 165 22.06 -29.64 -3.62
CA GLY A 165 22.02 -28.58 -2.61
C GLY A 165 20.77 -28.66 -1.74
N MET A 166 20.57 -27.63 -0.95
CA MET A 166 19.46 -27.54 -0.01
C MET A 166 18.19 -27.07 -0.71
N LEU A 167 17.05 -27.66 -0.38
CA LEU A 167 15.71 -27.17 -0.69
C LEU A 167 15.06 -26.65 0.58
N ILE A 168 14.25 -25.61 0.41
CA ILE A 168 13.50 -24.97 1.49
C ILE A 168 12.02 -24.95 1.09
N TYR A 169 11.17 -25.47 1.98
CA TYR A 169 9.74 -25.54 1.79
C TYR A 169 9.03 -24.69 2.83
N ARG A 170 7.93 -24.04 2.42
CA ARG A 170 6.88 -23.60 3.34
C ARG A 170 5.89 -24.74 3.51
N ILE A 171 5.54 -25.02 4.76
CA ILE A 171 4.55 -26.01 5.14
C ILE A 171 3.41 -25.33 5.87
N ASP A 172 2.19 -25.60 5.49
CA ASP A 172 1.00 -25.25 6.29
C ASP A 172 0.52 -26.50 7.04
N GLY A 173 0.74 -26.49 8.36
CA GLY A 173 0.40 -27.62 9.21
C GLY A 173 -1.10 -27.91 9.36
N ASN A 174 -1.96 -26.97 8.97
CA ASN A 174 -3.42 -27.12 9.01
C ASN A 174 -3.98 -27.82 7.76
N LEU A 175 -3.18 -27.98 6.71
CA LEU A 175 -3.62 -28.54 5.44
C LEU A 175 -3.22 -30.01 5.27
N ASN A 176 -3.79 -30.65 4.28
CA ASN A 176 -3.57 -32.05 3.96
C ASN A 176 -3.45 -32.23 2.43
N GLY A 177 -2.25 -31.96 1.91
CA GLY A 177 -1.94 -31.96 0.48
C GLY A 177 -2.27 -30.66 -0.22
N ASN A 178 -2.04 -30.68 -1.54
CA ASN A 178 -2.21 -29.50 -2.39
C ASN A 178 -3.36 -29.65 -3.39
N ALA A 179 -4.04 -30.80 -3.41
CA ALA A 179 -5.05 -31.12 -4.43
C ALA A 179 -6.16 -30.05 -4.55
N ASP A 180 -6.59 -29.51 -3.44
CA ASP A 180 -7.62 -28.45 -3.34
C ASP A 180 -7.00 -27.04 -3.24
N GLY A 181 -5.67 -26.93 -3.34
CA GLY A 181 -4.93 -25.66 -3.22
C GLY A 181 -5.11 -24.69 -4.39
N PRO A 182 -4.58 -23.47 -4.28
CA PRO A 182 -4.00 -22.88 -3.08
C PRO A 182 -5.05 -22.50 -2.03
N PRO A 183 -4.75 -22.47 -0.71
CA PRO A 183 -3.43 -22.64 -0.10
C PRO A 183 -2.90 -24.07 -0.16
N ASP A 184 -1.56 -24.18 -0.19
CA ASP A 184 -0.84 -25.45 -0.30
C ASP A 184 -0.28 -25.90 1.04
N GLU A 185 -0.40 -27.20 1.35
CA GLU A 185 0.33 -27.78 2.48
C GLU A 185 1.84 -27.66 2.28
N VAL A 186 2.31 -27.94 1.05
CA VAL A 186 3.72 -27.96 0.72
C VAL A 186 4.00 -27.04 -0.46
N TYR A 187 4.80 -26.02 -0.26
CA TYR A 187 5.26 -25.10 -1.27
C TYR A 187 6.80 -25.03 -1.29
N LEU A 188 7.40 -25.24 -2.45
CA LEU A 188 8.86 -25.15 -2.63
C LEU A 188 9.28 -23.74 -3.02
N TYR A 189 10.16 -23.10 -2.26
CA TYR A 189 10.74 -21.81 -2.60
C TYR A 189 11.70 -21.90 -3.80
N ARG A 190 11.60 -20.93 -4.72
CA ARG A 190 12.37 -20.85 -5.96
C ARG A 190 12.48 -19.41 -6.47
N PRO A 191 13.54 -19.07 -7.22
CA PRO A 191 13.73 -17.71 -7.75
C PRO A 191 12.53 -17.23 -8.57
N GLY A 192 12.09 -15.99 -8.31
CA GLY A 192 10.94 -15.38 -8.95
C GLY A 192 9.60 -16.05 -8.63
N GLY A 193 9.56 -16.98 -7.65
CA GLY A 193 8.34 -17.61 -7.17
C GLY A 193 7.67 -16.77 -6.09
N THR A 194 6.34 -16.60 -6.22
CA THR A 194 5.50 -15.90 -5.23
C THR A 194 4.21 -16.69 -4.98
N THR A 195 3.27 -16.12 -4.25
CA THR A 195 1.93 -16.72 -4.08
C THR A 195 1.12 -16.76 -5.37
N THR A 196 1.52 -16.01 -6.40
CA THR A 196 0.83 -15.90 -7.69
C THR A 196 1.71 -16.23 -8.90
N GLU A 197 3.03 -16.12 -8.76
CA GLU A 197 3.98 -16.36 -9.85
C GLU A 197 4.68 -17.71 -9.68
N ASN A 198 4.82 -18.43 -10.79
CA ASN A 198 5.39 -19.78 -10.75
C ASN A 198 6.89 -19.78 -10.44
N GLY A 199 7.65 -18.79 -10.86
CA GLY A 199 9.09 -18.76 -10.72
C GLY A 199 9.80 -19.89 -11.47
N ASN A 200 11.06 -20.16 -11.10
CA ASN A 200 11.90 -21.17 -11.73
C ASN A 200 12.14 -22.39 -10.82
N LEU A 201 11.26 -23.38 -10.88
CA LEU A 201 11.38 -24.62 -10.11
C LEU A 201 12.69 -25.39 -10.35
N SER A 202 13.27 -25.33 -11.56
CA SER A 202 14.54 -25.99 -11.84
C SER A 202 15.73 -25.34 -11.15
N ALA A 203 15.58 -24.12 -10.65
CA ALA A 203 16.58 -23.39 -9.91
C ALA A 203 16.27 -23.32 -8.39
N ALA A 204 15.45 -24.19 -7.82
CA ALA A 204 15.07 -24.15 -6.41
C ALA A 204 16.22 -24.47 -5.43
N ILE A 205 17.32 -25.03 -5.91
CA ILE A 205 18.48 -25.41 -5.09
C ILE A 205 19.22 -24.20 -4.52
N PHE A 206 19.51 -24.24 -3.21
CA PHE A 206 20.42 -23.34 -2.51
C PHE A 206 21.75 -24.04 -2.24
N SER A 207 22.85 -23.43 -2.63
CA SER A 207 24.21 -23.89 -2.32
C SER A 207 25.24 -22.84 -2.70
N ALA A 208 26.46 -22.97 -2.20
CA ALA A 208 27.58 -22.12 -2.62
C ALA A 208 27.95 -22.33 -4.11
N GLU A 209 27.66 -23.49 -4.71
CA GLU A 209 27.84 -23.72 -6.16
C GLU A 209 26.88 -22.89 -7.01
N THR A 210 25.64 -22.70 -6.55
CA THR A 210 24.63 -21.93 -7.26
C THR A 210 24.74 -20.42 -6.98
N GLY A 211 25.61 -20.02 -6.06
CA GLY A 211 25.75 -18.63 -5.59
C GLY A 211 24.58 -18.18 -4.70
N ARG A 212 23.69 -19.09 -4.30
CA ARG A 212 22.60 -18.81 -3.38
C ARG A 212 22.92 -19.40 -2.01
N THR A 213 23.54 -18.57 -1.18
CA THR A 213 24.08 -18.96 0.12
C THR A 213 23.29 -18.44 1.30
N GLU A 214 22.18 -17.74 1.02
CA GLU A 214 21.29 -17.17 2.04
C GLU A 214 19.82 -17.28 1.61
N PHE A 215 18.92 -17.25 2.61
CA PHE A 215 17.47 -17.21 2.41
C PHE A 215 16.81 -16.51 3.59
N ASN A 216 16.18 -15.38 3.33
CA ASN A 216 15.52 -14.55 4.33
C ASN A 216 14.38 -13.73 3.71
N ASP A 217 13.80 -12.79 4.45
CA ASP A 217 12.69 -11.96 3.96
C ASP A 217 13.08 -10.95 2.86
N SER A 218 14.40 -10.72 2.64
CA SER A 218 14.93 -9.77 1.65
C SER A 218 15.52 -10.44 0.40
N THR A 219 15.64 -11.78 0.38
CA THR A 219 16.20 -12.53 -0.77
C THR A 219 15.19 -12.79 -1.88
N ASP A 220 15.65 -13.27 -3.05
CA ASP A 220 14.80 -13.87 -4.09
C ASP A 220 15.09 -15.38 -4.24
N PRO A 221 14.14 -16.26 -3.82
CA PRO A 221 12.85 -15.94 -3.19
C PRO A 221 13.03 -15.39 -1.76
N SER A 222 12.09 -14.57 -1.30
CA SER A 222 11.97 -14.23 0.12
C SER A 222 11.25 -15.32 0.90
N SER A 223 11.35 -15.31 2.23
CA SER A 223 10.74 -16.33 3.10
C SER A 223 9.24 -16.08 3.37
N PHE A 224 8.48 -15.67 2.36
CA PHE A 224 7.07 -15.28 2.51
C PHE A 224 6.15 -16.42 2.98
N LEU A 225 5.13 -16.08 3.78
CA LEU A 225 4.00 -16.94 4.14
C LEU A 225 2.94 -16.94 3.02
N TYR A 226 1.96 -17.85 3.09
CA TYR A 226 0.90 -17.91 2.06
C TYR A 226 0.16 -16.58 1.85
N GLY A 227 -0.08 -15.83 2.92
CA GLY A 227 -0.69 -14.50 2.84
C GLY A 227 0.20 -13.39 2.27
N GLY A 228 1.45 -13.69 1.90
CA GLY A 228 2.45 -12.73 1.41
C GLY A 228 3.20 -11.97 2.51
N ALA A 229 2.87 -12.21 3.78
CA ALA A 229 3.60 -11.63 4.88
C ALA A 229 5.02 -12.22 5.00
N PRO A 230 6.00 -11.48 5.56
CA PRO A 230 7.33 -12.00 5.88
C PRO A 230 7.24 -13.26 6.74
N GLY A 231 8.03 -14.27 6.43
CA GLY A 231 8.05 -15.53 7.16
C GLY A 231 8.98 -15.54 8.36
N GLY A 232 9.92 -14.61 8.39
CA GLY A 232 10.88 -14.47 9.49
C GLY A 232 11.95 -15.56 9.55
N LEU A 233 12.18 -16.30 8.47
CA LEU A 233 13.28 -17.25 8.37
C LEU A 233 14.55 -16.53 7.93
N ASN A 234 15.67 -16.82 8.59
CA ASN A 234 16.97 -16.30 8.21
C ASN A 234 18.01 -17.42 8.21
N ILE A 235 18.35 -17.89 7.02
CA ILE A 235 19.39 -18.89 6.76
C ILE A 235 20.54 -18.21 6.05
N GLN A 236 21.76 -18.46 6.50
CA GLN A 236 22.98 -17.87 5.95
C GLN A 236 24.06 -18.94 5.75
N ASN A 237 25.12 -18.58 5.03
CA ASN A 237 26.32 -19.40 4.85
C ASN A 237 26.03 -20.83 4.39
N ILE A 238 25.05 -21.00 3.49
CA ILE A 238 24.77 -22.31 2.89
C ILE A 238 25.99 -22.75 2.10
N GLY A 239 26.54 -23.90 2.50
CA GLY A 239 27.82 -24.41 2.01
C GLY A 239 27.80 -25.05 0.64
N TYR A 240 28.93 -25.65 0.28
CA TYR A 240 29.03 -26.47 -0.94
C TYR A 240 28.39 -27.86 -0.73
N PRO A 241 27.71 -28.40 -1.74
CA PRO A 241 27.18 -29.76 -1.67
C PRO A 241 28.33 -30.78 -1.61
N GLY A 242 28.31 -31.61 -0.57
CA GLY A 242 29.30 -32.63 -0.29
C GLY A 242 28.64 -33.90 0.23
N ASP A 243 29.31 -34.60 1.16
CA ASP A 243 28.66 -35.68 1.91
C ASP A 243 27.66 -35.12 2.93
N ILE A 244 27.88 -33.90 3.35
CA ILE A 244 26.94 -33.04 4.09
C ILE A 244 26.89 -31.68 3.42
N ILE A 245 25.82 -30.92 3.67
CA ILE A 245 25.76 -29.49 3.42
C ILE A 245 25.50 -28.81 4.78
N GLU A 246 26.23 -27.76 5.07
CA GLU A 246 26.06 -26.99 6.30
C GLU A 246 25.39 -25.67 5.98
N PHE A 247 24.65 -25.15 6.95
CA PHE A 247 24.05 -23.80 6.90
C PHE A 247 24.07 -23.21 8.33
N VAL A 248 23.95 -21.91 8.39
CA VAL A 248 23.75 -21.17 9.63
C VAL A 248 22.28 -20.77 9.71
N TYR A 249 21.63 -21.13 10.81
CA TYR A 249 20.32 -20.59 11.17
C TYR A 249 20.51 -19.40 12.10
N TRP A 250 19.86 -18.31 11.75
CA TRP A 250 19.95 -17.05 12.45
C TRP A 250 18.56 -16.62 12.88
N ASN A 251 18.31 -16.45 14.17
CA ASN A 251 16.97 -16.15 14.70
C ASN A 251 16.88 -14.74 15.32
N ILE A 252 17.82 -13.85 15.01
CA ILE A 252 17.75 -12.45 15.42
C ILE A 252 16.96 -11.67 14.35
N PHE A 253 15.86 -11.09 14.79
CA PHE A 253 15.02 -10.21 13.98
C PHE A 253 14.80 -8.92 14.74
N VAL A 254 15.37 -7.85 14.21
CA VAL A 254 15.14 -6.48 14.65
C VAL A 254 14.23 -5.82 13.63
N GLN A 255 13.24 -5.09 14.09
CA GLN A 255 12.36 -4.28 13.27
C GLN A 255 12.64 -2.81 13.54
N THR A 256 12.64 -2.00 12.49
CA THR A 256 12.73 -0.54 12.58
C THR A 256 11.59 0.12 11.83
N SER A 257 11.21 1.31 12.26
CA SER A 257 10.16 2.10 11.62
C SER A 257 10.39 3.59 11.76
N ILE A 258 9.89 4.38 10.82
CA ILE A 258 9.71 5.82 10.99
C ILE A 258 8.48 6.03 11.87
N VAL A 259 8.62 6.81 12.93
CA VAL A 259 7.53 7.23 13.82
C VAL A 259 6.93 8.54 13.30
N GLY A 260 7.78 9.45 12.83
CA GLY A 260 7.35 10.73 12.26
C GLY A 260 8.46 11.78 12.29
N ILE A 261 8.10 12.97 11.89
CA ILE A 261 8.90 14.20 12.02
C ILE A 261 8.17 15.20 12.91
N ALA A 262 8.94 16.06 13.58
CA ALA A 262 8.42 17.19 14.32
C ALA A 262 9.50 18.29 14.45
N ASN A 263 9.12 19.44 15.00
CA ASN A 263 10.01 20.59 15.19
C ASN A 263 10.71 21.02 13.88
N ASP A 264 10.04 20.84 12.76
CA ASP A 264 10.35 21.44 11.48
C ASP A 264 10.20 22.96 11.52
N SER A 265 10.67 23.67 10.52
CA SER A 265 10.80 25.14 10.58
C SER A 265 9.47 25.86 10.58
N ASP A 266 8.45 25.30 9.94
CA ASP A 266 7.10 25.87 9.85
C ASP A 266 6.06 25.13 10.72
N GLY A 267 6.42 23.98 11.30
CA GLY A 267 5.64 23.25 12.29
C GLY A 267 4.55 22.36 11.70
N ASP A 268 4.60 22.09 10.39
CA ASP A 268 3.57 21.34 9.69
C ASP A 268 3.78 19.80 9.70
N GLY A 269 4.94 19.33 10.16
CA GLY A 269 5.27 17.91 10.26
C GLY A 269 5.65 17.25 8.92
N ILE A 270 5.94 18.04 7.89
CA ILE A 270 6.40 17.63 6.56
C ILE A 270 7.81 18.16 6.34
N LEU A 271 8.63 17.43 5.60
CA LEU A 271 9.98 17.86 5.26
C LEU A 271 9.97 18.60 3.91
N ASN A 272 10.34 19.88 3.96
CA ASN A 272 10.41 20.76 2.80
C ASN A 272 11.87 20.96 2.33
N PRO A 273 12.13 21.28 1.04
CA PRO A 273 13.45 21.67 0.58
C PRO A 273 14.04 22.85 1.38
N GLY A 274 15.31 22.73 1.80
CA GLY A 274 16.00 23.73 2.60
C GLY A 274 15.71 23.65 4.11
N GLU A 275 14.99 22.64 4.57
CA GLU A 275 14.48 22.53 5.93
C GLU A 275 15.29 21.59 6.82
N THR A 276 15.15 21.78 8.13
CA THR A 276 15.65 20.89 9.19
C THR A 276 14.51 20.53 10.12
N ALA A 277 14.34 19.24 10.38
CA ALA A 277 13.33 18.69 11.26
C ALA A 277 13.92 17.69 12.25
N GLN A 278 13.18 17.33 13.28
CA GLN A 278 13.49 16.22 14.18
C GLN A 278 12.88 14.95 13.62
N LEU A 279 13.71 13.96 13.27
CA LEU A 279 13.27 12.65 12.80
C LEU A 279 13.20 11.69 14.00
N PHE A 280 12.05 11.05 14.15
CA PHE A 280 11.78 10.01 15.14
C PHE A 280 11.67 8.66 14.46
N LEU A 281 12.50 7.73 14.90
CA LEU A 281 12.51 6.35 14.47
C LEU A 281 12.32 5.46 15.71
N ALA A 282 11.96 4.21 15.49
CA ALA A 282 11.87 3.22 16.54
C ALA A 282 12.50 1.91 16.12
N ALA A 283 13.08 1.18 17.07
CA ALA A 283 13.59 -0.17 16.88
C ALA A 283 13.06 -1.09 17.97
N ASN A 284 12.74 -2.33 17.61
CA ASN A 284 12.36 -3.38 18.55
C ASN A 284 12.87 -4.74 18.09
N ILE A 285 13.06 -5.65 19.04
CA ILE A 285 13.42 -7.04 18.76
C ILE A 285 12.15 -7.87 18.65
N LEU A 286 11.93 -8.48 17.49
CA LEU A 286 10.83 -9.44 17.29
C LEU A 286 11.22 -10.85 17.74
N SER A 287 12.51 -11.23 17.54
CA SER A 287 13.06 -12.51 17.98
C SER A 287 14.56 -12.36 18.22
N ALA A 288 15.07 -12.91 19.29
CA ALA A 288 16.51 -13.01 19.60
C ALA A 288 16.71 -13.94 20.81
N PRO A 289 17.95 -14.42 21.07
CA PRO A 289 18.27 -15.22 22.25
C PRO A 289 18.24 -14.37 23.54
N SER A 290 18.53 -13.08 23.45
CA SER A 290 18.56 -12.15 24.58
C SER A 290 18.15 -10.75 24.17
N SER A 291 18.07 -9.81 25.10
CA SER A 291 18.13 -8.38 24.79
C SER A 291 19.47 -8.03 24.15
N ALA A 292 19.47 -7.02 23.29
CA ALA A 292 20.72 -6.52 22.71
C ALA A 292 21.37 -5.51 23.66
N GLU A 293 22.70 -5.57 23.78
CA GLU A 293 23.53 -4.61 24.50
C GLU A 293 24.45 -3.86 23.54
N ASN A 294 25.03 -2.77 24.00
CA ASN A 294 25.95 -1.95 23.20
C ASN A 294 25.39 -1.57 21.82
N THR A 295 24.07 -1.33 21.77
CA THR A 295 23.39 -1.09 20.52
C THR A 295 23.63 0.33 20.04
N THR A 296 24.13 0.46 18.83
CA THR A 296 24.33 1.74 18.14
C THR A 296 23.60 1.75 16.81
N VAL A 297 23.12 2.92 16.43
CA VAL A 297 22.45 3.19 15.16
C VAL A 297 23.28 4.17 14.37
N THR A 298 23.53 3.86 13.09
CA THR A 298 24.19 4.78 12.15
C THR A 298 23.22 5.13 11.03
N LEU A 299 23.00 6.43 10.81
CA LEU A 299 22.18 6.95 9.72
C LEU A 299 23.08 7.46 8.59
N SER A 300 22.73 7.12 7.36
CA SER A 300 23.46 7.54 6.16
C SER A 300 22.54 7.67 4.96
N SER A 301 22.88 8.57 4.03
CA SER A 301 22.22 8.69 2.74
C SER A 301 23.26 8.67 1.62
N GLN A 302 22.87 8.13 0.46
CA GLN A 302 23.64 8.25 -0.78
C GLN A 302 23.35 9.57 -1.50
N LEU A 303 22.34 10.32 -1.04
CA LEU A 303 21.96 11.63 -1.55
C LEU A 303 22.78 12.69 -0.81
N ASP A 304 23.55 13.48 -1.53
CA ASP A 304 24.45 14.50 -0.98
C ASP A 304 23.73 15.73 -0.43
N TRP A 305 22.42 15.81 -0.60
CA TRP A 305 21.55 16.85 -0.07
C TRP A 305 20.73 16.42 1.17
N VAL A 306 20.93 15.19 1.69
CA VAL A 306 20.28 14.68 2.90
C VAL A 306 21.32 14.50 4.00
N HIS A 307 21.13 15.15 5.15
CA HIS A 307 22.09 15.18 6.24
C HIS A 307 21.44 14.80 7.56
N PHE A 308 22.21 14.17 8.47
CA PHE A 308 21.79 13.79 9.81
C PHE A 308 22.73 14.33 10.87
N ASP A 309 22.19 14.77 12.02
CA ASP A 309 22.99 15.21 13.17
C ASP A 309 22.28 14.84 14.50
N PRO A 310 22.83 13.90 15.29
CA PRO A 310 24.02 13.09 15.02
C PRO A 310 23.76 11.97 13.99
N THR A 311 24.80 11.55 13.27
CA THR A 311 24.75 10.39 12.35
C THR A 311 24.89 9.05 13.10
N ILE A 312 25.45 9.05 14.31
CA ILE A 312 25.62 7.85 15.13
C ILE A 312 24.95 8.10 16.48
N ILE A 313 24.07 7.19 16.86
CA ILE A 313 23.28 7.27 18.08
C ILE A 313 23.52 6.02 18.92
N ASP A 314 23.92 6.19 20.16
CA ASP A 314 24.04 5.11 21.14
C ASP A 314 22.70 4.96 21.85
N ILE A 315 21.98 3.87 21.58
CA ILE A 315 20.72 3.54 22.26
C ILE A 315 20.91 2.57 23.43
N GLY A 316 22.13 2.07 23.63
CA GLY A 316 22.50 1.24 24.75
C GLY A 316 21.88 -0.16 24.67
N MET A 317 20.78 -0.37 25.36
CA MET A 317 20.08 -1.66 25.40
C MET A 317 18.80 -1.63 24.57
N LEU A 318 18.63 -2.62 23.68
CA LEU A 318 17.38 -2.89 22.99
C LEU A 318 16.72 -4.13 23.64
N PRO A 319 15.59 -3.98 24.33
CA PRO A 319 15.01 -5.06 25.13
C PRO A 319 14.31 -6.11 24.27
N LEU A 320 14.51 -7.40 24.58
CA LEU A 320 13.70 -8.49 24.06
C LEU A 320 12.30 -8.43 24.68
N ASN A 321 11.26 -8.50 23.85
CA ASN A 321 9.85 -8.42 24.27
C ASN A 321 9.48 -7.13 25.04
N GLY A 322 10.23 -6.05 24.81
CA GLY A 322 9.95 -4.71 25.35
C GLY A 322 9.19 -3.83 24.37
N ASP A 323 8.86 -2.64 24.85
CA ASP A 323 8.35 -1.58 23.96
C ASP A 323 9.45 -1.14 22.99
N PRO A 324 9.10 -0.64 21.79
CA PRO A 324 10.06 -0.09 20.84
C PRO A 324 10.90 1.03 21.48
N VAL A 325 12.20 0.99 21.25
CA VAL A 325 13.13 2.03 21.71
C VAL A 325 13.18 3.14 20.70
N GLY A 326 12.92 4.36 21.14
CA GLY A 326 12.95 5.56 20.31
C GLY A 326 14.38 5.93 19.91
N ILE A 327 14.53 6.37 18.67
CA ILE A 327 15.78 6.87 18.08
C ILE A 327 15.47 8.27 17.56
N GLU A 328 16.23 9.26 18.01
CA GLU A 328 16.02 10.65 17.65
C GLU A 328 17.27 11.23 16.98
N THR A 329 17.07 11.92 15.84
CA THR A 329 18.12 12.68 15.16
C THR A 329 17.52 13.88 14.46
N SER A 330 18.34 14.87 14.17
CA SER A 330 17.96 15.93 13.23
C SER A 330 18.18 15.43 11.81
N ILE A 331 17.19 15.62 10.95
CA ILE A 331 17.33 15.47 9.50
C ILE A 331 17.28 16.86 8.86
N SER A 332 18.17 17.14 7.92
CA SER A 332 18.09 18.35 7.10
C SER A 332 18.25 18.01 5.63
N VAL A 333 17.52 18.73 4.79
CA VAL A 333 17.60 18.64 3.34
C VAL A 333 18.01 19.97 2.77
N ASP A 334 18.87 19.93 1.75
CA ASP A 334 19.27 21.14 1.04
C ASP A 334 18.12 21.67 0.16
N ASP A 335 18.24 22.89 -0.33
CA ASP A 335 17.33 23.47 -1.31
C ASP A 335 17.51 22.76 -2.66
N ILE A 336 16.58 21.91 -3.05
CA ILE A 336 16.63 21.08 -4.25
C ILE A 336 15.68 21.60 -5.33
N SER A 337 16.10 21.52 -6.59
CA SER A 337 15.32 22.02 -7.75
C SER A 337 14.30 21.01 -8.29
N GLU A 338 14.45 19.73 -7.98
CA GLU A 338 13.52 18.65 -8.33
C GLU A 338 13.11 17.93 -7.05
N LEU A 339 11.80 17.85 -6.79
CA LEU A 339 11.26 17.13 -5.64
C LEU A 339 11.43 15.63 -5.81
N MET A 340 12.07 15.00 -4.84
CA MET A 340 12.28 13.56 -4.77
C MET A 340 12.36 13.12 -3.31
N PRO A 341 12.00 11.86 -2.99
CA PRO A 341 12.08 11.37 -1.62
C PRO A 341 13.50 11.40 -1.08
N ALA A 342 13.64 11.72 0.21
CA ALA A 342 14.89 11.56 0.95
C ALA A 342 15.09 10.09 1.30
N SER A 343 15.88 9.37 0.49
CA SER A 343 16.23 7.97 0.76
C SER A 343 17.42 7.90 1.69
N PHE A 344 17.34 7.05 2.71
CA PHE A 344 18.42 6.85 3.67
C PHE A 344 18.44 5.44 4.24
N ALA A 345 19.59 5.05 4.78
CA ALA A 345 19.80 3.79 5.46
C ALA A 345 20.01 4.00 6.95
N LEU A 346 19.44 3.10 7.76
CA LEU A 346 19.68 2.94 9.18
C LEU A 346 20.40 1.61 9.39
N GLU A 347 21.66 1.65 9.81
CA GLU A 347 22.43 0.48 10.19
C GLU A 347 22.38 0.32 11.71
N ILE A 348 21.99 -0.86 12.19
CA ILE A 348 22.04 -1.23 13.62
C ILE A 348 23.23 -2.15 13.84
N ASN A 349 24.06 -1.81 14.83
CA ASN A 349 25.08 -2.67 15.38
C ASN A 349 24.76 -2.97 16.84
N ALA A 350 24.72 -4.25 17.23
CA ALA A 350 24.31 -4.69 18.55
C ALA A 350 25.04 -5.97 18.98
N GLU A 351 25.05 -6.24 20.28
CA GLU A 351 25.60 -7.47 20.87
C GLU A 351 24.49 -8.27 21.57
N PHE A 352 24.35 -9.54 21.21
CA PHE A 352 23.43 -10.47 21.85
C PHE A 352 24.22 -11.54 22.64
N ASP A 353 23.61 -12.05 23.70
CA ASP A 353 24.16 -13.20 24.46
C ASP A 353 23.33 -14.45 24.12
N ASP A 354 24.00 -15.51 23.66
CA ASP A 354 23.40 -16.83 23.46
C ASP A 354 24.17 -17.84 24.34
N ASP A 355 23.61 -18.15 25.50
CA ASP A 355 24.20 -19.07 26.50
C ASP A 355 25.67 -18.74 26.87
N GLY A 356 25.99 -17.44 26.97
CA GLY A 356 27.34 -16.95 27.31
C GLY A 356 28.25 -16.76 26.09
N ILE A 357 27.75 -16.88 24.90
CA ILE A 357 28.42 -16.55 23.64
C ILE A 357 27.91 -15.19 23.16
N THR A 358 28.83 -14.21 23.08
CA THR A 358 28.50 -12.91 22.53
C THR A 358 28.41 -12.98 21.00
N ILE A 359 27.28 -12.61 20.46
CA ILE A 359 27.01 -12.54 19.03
C ILE A 359 27.01 -11.07 18.59
N GLN A 360 27.86 -10.74 17.63
CA GLN A 360 27.85 -9.44 16.95
C GLN A 360 26.78 -9.46 15.88
N TYR A 361 25.86 -8.51 15.96
CA TYR A 361 24.78 -8.32 14.99
C TYR A 361 24.97 -7.02 14.27
N THR A 362 24.79 -7.04 12.95
CA THR A 362 24.71 -5.86 12.11
C THR A 362 23.62 -6.08 11.08
N ASP A 363 22.71 -5.12 10.94
CA ASP A 363 21.68 -5.13 9.91
C ASP A 363 21.40 -3.71 9.42
N GLN A 364 20.90 -3.60 8.19
CA GLN A 364 20.61 -2.32 7.55
C GLN A 364 19.15 -2.29 7.09
N PHE A 365 18.51 -1.16 7.32
CA PHE A 365 17.14 -0.89 6.94
C PHE A 365 17.11 0.37 6.07
N ASP A 366 16.48 0.27 4.90
CA ASP A 366 16.38 1.38 3.97
C ASP A 366 15.01 2.06 4.12
N PHE A 367 15.02 3.40 4.11
CA PHE A 367 13.83 4.22 4.29
C PHE A 367 13.75 5.29 3.20
N GLU A 368 12.53 5.70 2.95
CA GLU A 368 12.21 6.88 2.14
C GLU A 368 11.30 7.80 2.95
N LEU A 369 11.62 9.09 2.95
CA LEU A 369 10.82 10.15 3.53
C LEU A 369 10.42 11.11 2.42
N GLU A 370 9.14 11.44 2.35
CA GLU A 370 8.66 12.38 1.33
C GLU A 370 9.23 13.77 1.59
N VAL A 371 9.75 14.41 0.53
CA VAL A 371 10.16 15.82 0.50
C VAL A 371 9.26 16.54 -0.49
N THR A 372 8.49 17.50 -0.01
CA THR A 372 7.46 18.15 -0.81
C THR A 372 7.34 19.63 -0.46
N LEU A 373 6.65 20.41 -1.31
CA LEU A 373 6.25 21.79 -1.03
C LEU A 373 4.79 21.87 -0.56
N ASN A 374 4.13 20.74 -0.37
CA ASN A 374 2.79 20.71 0.16
C ASN A 374 2.83 20.93 1.68
N GLN A 375 1.93 21.75 2.17
CA GLN A 375 1.66 21.88 3.60
C GLN A 375 0.91 20.63 4.10
N ALA A 376 0.98 20.36 5.41
CA ALA A 376 0.24 19.29 6.05
C ALA A 376 -1.26 19.35 5.72
N GLY A 377 -1.86 18.19 5.46
CA GLY A 377 -3.27 18.10 5.04
C GLY A 377 -3.52 18.37 3.56
N PHE A 378 -2.53 18.80 2.78
CA PHE A 378 -2.66 19.10 1.35
C PHE A 378 -1.82 18.13 0.49
N PRO A 379 -2.24 17.87 -0.81
CA PRO A 379 -3.41 18.44 -1.50
C PRO A 379 -4.74 17.82 -1.05
N LEU A 380 -5.78 18.65 -1.07
CA LEU A 380 -7.15 18.21 -0.82
C LEU A 380 -7.73 17.50 -2.06
N SER A 381 -8.47 16.42 -1.83
CA SER A 381 -9.25 15.76 -2.88
C SER A 381 -10.65 16.36 -2.93
N THR A 382 -10.95 17.13 -3.97
CA THR A 382 -12.23 17.81 -4.14
C THR A 382 -12.87 17.44 -5.47
N PRO A 383 -14.21 17.63 -5.67
CA PRO A 383 -14.81 17.67 -6.99
C PRO A 383 -14.19 18.76 -7.87
N GLU A 384 -14.63 18.87 -9.13
CA GLU A 384 -14.15 19.93 -10.03
C GLU A 384 -14.40 21.32 -9.43
N VAL A 385 -13.35 22.13 -9.26
CA VAL A 385 -13.42 23.51 -8.78
C VAL A 385 -13.16 24.46 -9.93
N ARG A 386 -14.08 25.41 -10.16
CA ARG A 386 -13.95 26.47 -11.20
C ARG A 386 -13.79 27.86 -10.62
N SER A 387 -14.16 28.04 -9.36
CA SER A 387 -13.95 29.29 -8.62
C SER A 387 -12.50 29.41 -8.19
N SER A 388 -11.99 30.62 -8.01
CA SER A 388 -10.75 30.84 -7.27
C SER A 388 -11.05 30.71 -5.79
N PRO A 389 -10.16 30.05 -5.00
CA PRO A 389 -10.33 30.03 -3.55
C PRO A 389 -10.15 31.42 -2.95
N LEU A 390 -10.90 31.71 -1.90
CA LEU A 390 -10.73 32.85 -1.03
C LEU A 390 -9.97 32.39 0.23
N ILE A 391 -8.99 33.15 0.67
CA ILE A 391 -8.20 32.87 1.87
C ILE A 391 -8.37 34.05 2.82
N ILE A 392 -8.99 33.81 3.98
CA ILE A 392 -9.27 34.81 5.00
C ILE A 392 -9.29 34.17 6.39
N ASP A 393 -9.00 34.95 7.44
CA ASP A 393 -9.30 34.59 8.82
C ASP A 393 -10.81 34.88 9.06
N LEU A 394 -11.64 33.85 8.84
CA LEU A 394 -13.10 33.98 8.89
C LEU A 394 -13.63 34.04 10.32
N ASN A 395 -12.97 33.38 11.25
CA ASN A 395 -13.43 33.20 12.63
C ASN A 395 -12.68 34.08 13.64
N ASN A 396 -11.69 34.88 13.19
CA ASN A 396 -10.83 35.77 13.98
C ASN A 396 -9.97 35.01 15.02
N ASP A 397 -9.51 33.77 14.71
CA ASP A 397 -8.61 33.02 15.57
C ASP A 397 -7.12 33.28 15.29
N GLY A 398 -6.81 33.93 14.17
CA GLY A 398 -5.48 34.29 13.71
C GLY A 398 -4.93 33.39 12.61
N ASP A 399 -5.59 32.27 12.30
CA ASP A 399 -5.29 31.37 11.20
C ASP A 399 -6.25 31.62 10.03
N ASN A 400 -5.87 31.23 8.81
CA ASN A 400 -6.70 31.52 7.64
C ASN A 400 -7.49 30.29 7.22
N GLU A 401 -8.74 30.48 6.85
CA GLU A 401 -9.57 29.49 6.18
C GLU A 401 -9.50 29.63 4.66
N ILE A 402 -9.66 28.49 3.97
CA ILE A 402 -9.73 28.38 2.51
C ILE A 402 -11.18 28.11 2.13
N ILE A 403 -11.81 29.07 1.42
CA ILE A 403 -13.23 29.02 1.04
C ILE A 403 -13.35 28.91 -0.47
N PHE A 404 -14.12 27.94 -0.95
CA PHE A 404 -14.44 27.81 -2.37
C PHE A 404 -15.76 27.09 -2.61
N GLY A 405 -16.31 27.27 -3.81
CA GLY A 405 -17.44 26.48 -4.28
C GLY A 405 -17.02 25.49 -5.35
N ASP A 406 -17.61 24.31 -5.35
CA ASP A 406 -17.34 23.27 -6.33
C ASP A 406 -18.37 23.17 -7.44
N TYR A 407 -18.10 22.29 -8.41
CA TYR A 407 -18.98 22.04 -9.56
C TYR A 407 -20.23 21.23 -9.20
N ASP A 408 -20.25 20.53 -8.07
CA ASP A 408 -21.43 19.84 -7.56
C ASP A 408 -22.36 20.77 -6.78
N GLY A 409 -21.90 21.98 -6.47
CA GLY A 409 -22.70 23.06 -5.85
C GLY A 409 -22.48 23.16 -4.35
N VAL A 410 -21.43 22.59 -3.83
CA VAL A 410 -21.10 22.62 -2.40
C VAL A 410 -20.12 23.75 -2.10
N VAL A 411 -20.40 24.50 -1.06
CA VAL A 411 -19.49 25.49 -0.46
C VAL A 411 -18.67 24.80 0.60
N HIS A 412 -17.35 24.78 0.41
CA HIS A 412 -16.38 24.21 1.30
C HIS A 412 -15.61 25.29 2.05
N ILE A 413 -15.30 25.02 3.29
CA ILE A 413 -14.35 25.78 4.11
C ILE A 413 -13.37 24.80 4.71
N TYR A 414 -12.09 25.05 4.54
CA TYR A 414 -11.01 24.26 5.13
C TYR A 414 -10.12 25.15 5.99
N ASN A 415 -9.73 24.63 7.14
CA ASN A 415 -8.72 25.25 8.00
C ASN A 415 -7.33 25.17 7.33
N ASP A 416 -6.38 25.88 7.86
CA ASP A 416 -4.98 25.94 7.40
C ASP A 416 -4.27 24.56 7.45
N ASP A 417 -4.72 23.66 8.34
CA ASP A 417 -4.22 22.29 8.46
C ASP A 417 -4.89 21.30 7.48
N GLY A 418 -5.74 21.76 6.58
CA GLY A 418 -6.48 20.95 5.62
C GLY A 418 -7.69 20.21 6.20
N SER A 419 -8.01 20.39 7.45
CA SER A 419 -9.24 19.85 8.03
C SER A 419 -10.46 20.64 7.56
N GLU A 420 -11.58 19.96 7.30
CA GLU A 420 -12.81 20.62 6.89
C GLU A 420 -13.47 21.33 8.06
N TYR A 421 -13.82 22.62 7.88
CA TYR A 421 -14.55 23.40 8.86
C TYR A 421 -16.01 22.97 8.96
N ILE A 422 -16.36 22.27 10.02
CA ILE A 422 -17.69 21.69 10.22
C ILE A 422 -18.37 22.32 11.43
N ASN A 423 -19.44 23.10 11.21
CA ASN A 423 -20.22 23.73 12.29
C ASN A 423 -21.71 23.35 12.28
N GLY A 424 -22.14 22.38 11.43
CA GLY A 424 -23.54 21.99 11.24
C GLY A 424 -24.26 22.73 10.12
N VAL A 425 -23.63 23.73 9.50
CA VAL A 425 -24.07 24.41 8.27
C VAL A 425 -23.14 24.08 7.13
N PHE A 426 -21.84 24.13 7.34
CA PHE A 426 -20.81 23.76 6.36
C PHE A 426 -20.41 22.28 6.51
N PRO A 427 -20.09 21.61 5.35
CA PRO A 427 -20.22 22.10 3.96
C PRO A 427 -21.68 22.39 3.58
N PHE A 428 -21.92 23.45 2.77
CA PHE A 428 -23.26 23.92 2.41
C PHE A 428 -23.59 23.57 0.95
N ASP A 429 -24.64 22.78 0.73
CA ASP A 429 -25.10 22.39 -0.61
C ASP A 429 -26.11 23.42 -1.15
N THR A 430 -25.73 24.15 -2.20
CA THR A 430 -26.59 25.09 -2.91
C THR A 430 -27.53 24.39 -3.91
N GLY A 431 -27.30 23.12 -4.22
CA GLY A 431 -28.10 22.33 -5.16
C GLY A 431 -27.80 22.58 -6.65
N ASN A 432 -26.85 23.43 -7.01
CA ASN A 432 -26.38 23.63 -8.39
C ASN A 432 -24.96 24.21 -8.41
N GLN A 433 -24.28 24.06 -9.52
CA GLN A 433 -22.87 24.43 -9.75
C GLN A 433 -22.52 25.83 -9.26
N ILE A 434 -21.35 25.96 -8.67
CA ILE A 434 -20.74 27.23 -8.29
C ILE A 434 -19.56 27.49 -9.23
N TRP A 435 -19.60 28.60 -9.97
CA TRP A 435 -18.55 28.98 -10.91
C TRP A 435 -17.87 30.30 -10.53
N GLY A 436 -18.60 31.22 -9.91
CA GLY A 436 -18.07 32.48 -9.42
C GLY A 436 -17.24 32.28 -8.18
N SER A 437 -16.16 33.03 -8.04
CA SER A 437 -15.34 33.02 -6.84
C SER A 437 -16.05 33.75 -5.69
N PRO A 438 -15.82 33.36 -4.44
CA PRO A 438 -16.32 34.11 -3.30
C PRO A 438 -15.63 35.47 -3.17
N ALA A 439 -16.32 36.45 -2.58
CA ALA A 439 -15.77 37.74 -2.16
C ALA A 439 -16.09 37.94 -0.68
N ALA A 440 -15.26 38.68 0.05
CA ALA A 440 -15.43 38.89 1.49
C ALA A 440 -15.16 40.33 1.92
N ALA A 441 -15.91 40.78 2.92
CA ALA A 441 -15.70 41.98 3.67
C ALA A 441 -16.45 41.90 5.00
N ASP A 442 -16.18 42.81 5.93
CA ASP A 442 -17.04 43.05 7.09
C ASP A 442 -18.24 43.90 6.60
N LEU A 443 -19.36 43.22 6.30
CA LEU A 443 -20.52 43.83 5.65
C LEU A 443 -21.43 44.59 6.61
N ASP A 444 -21.50 44.16 7.87
CA ASP A 444 -22.39 44.72 8.89
C ASP A 444 -21.68 45.48 10.00
N GLY A 445 -20.35 45.59 9.92
CA GLY A 445 -19.54 46.38 10.85
C GLY A 445 -19.31 45.72 12.22
N ASP A 446 -19.46 44.39 12.30
CA ASP A 446 -19.29 43.64 13.55
C ASP A 446 -17.83 43.19 13.81
N ASN A 447 -16.90 43.50 12.89
CA ASN A 447 -15.47 43.15 12.84
C ASN A 447 -15.18 41.67 12.55
N TYR A 448 -16.14 40.90 12.11
CA TYR A 448 -15.93 39.59 11.48
C TYR A 448 -16.11 39.74 9.98
N LEU A 449 -15.43 38.86 9.20
CA LEU A 449 -15.61 38.86 7.77
C LEU A 449 -16.84 38.05 7.40
N ASP A 450 -17.66 38.66 6.54
CA ASP A 450 -18.69 37.93 5.79
C ASP A 450 -18.15 37.54 4.43
N PHE A 451 -18.65 36.44 3.85
CA PHE A 451 -18.35 36.12 2.47
C PHE A 451 -19.60 35.85 1.66
N VAL A 452 -19.52 36.18 0.39
CA VAL A 452 -20.63 36.03 -0.55
C VAL A 452 -20.25 35.04 -1.64
N ILE A 453 -21.19 34.20 -2.04
CA ILE A 453 -20.96 33.20 -3.08
C ILE A 453 -22.18 33.10 -4.03
N PRO A 454 -21.98 33.22 -5.36
CA PRO A 454 -23.03 33.07 -6.33
C PRO A 454 -23.19 31.61 -6.75
N SER A 455 -24.41 31.13 -6.94
CA SER A 455 -24.70 29.80 -7.44
C SER A 455 -25.59 29.82 -8.70
N LYS A 456 -25.41 28.84 -9.55
CA LYS A 456 -26.27 28.61 -10.71
C LYS A 456 -27.69 28.17 -10.36
N ASN A 457 -28.00 27.95 -9.11
CA ASN A 457 -29.38 27.77 -8.65
C ASN A 457 -30.18 29.07 -8.64
N LYS A 458 -29.56 30.21 -9.03
CA LYS A 458 -30.13 31.57 -9.10
C LYS A 458 -30.17 32.29 -7.77
N HIS A 459 -29.31 31.88 -6.81
CA HIS A 459 -29.20 32.51 -5.52
C HIS A 459 -27.80 33.07 -5.32
N LEU A 460 -27.73 34.20 -4.63
CA LEU A 460 -26.52 34.69 -3.97
C LEU A 460 -26.64 34.39 -2.47
N TYR A 461 -25.62 33.77 -1.91
CA TYR A 461 -25.58 33.44 -0.50
C TYR A 461 -24.59 34.36 0.21
N ILE A 462 -24.96 34.85 1.39
CA ILE A 462 -24.11 35.59 2.29
C ILE A 462 -23.95 34.75 3.55
N PHE A 463 -22.72 34.52 3.94
CA PHE A 463 -22.35 33.71 5.10
C PHE A 463 -21.42 34.50 6.00
N ASP A 464 -21.45 34.17 7.28
CA ASP A 464 -20.39 34.44 8.25
C ASP A 464 -19.80 33.12 8.80
N TYR A 465 -18.92 33.20 9.78
CA TYR A 465 -18.31 32.03 10.44
C TYR A 465 -19.36 31.12 11.12
N SER A 466 -20.52 31.62 11.48
CA SER A 466 -21.59 30.86 12.12
C SER A 466 -22.51 30.16 11.13
N GLY A 467 -22.55 30.58 9.86
CA GLY A 467 -23.35 29.97 8.81
C GLY A 467 -24.03 30.95 7.87
N LEU A 468 -25.17 30.54 7.32
CA LEU A 468 -25.95 31.33 6.35
C LEU A 468 -26.64 32.52 7.00
N LYS A 469 -26.34 33.74 6.53
CA LYS A 469 -27.01 34.99 6.94
C LYS A 469 -28.15 35.32 5.98
N ILE A 470 -27.88 35.37 4.69
CA ILE A 470 -28.83 35.77 3.65
C ILE A 470 -28.84 34.78 2.50
N ASP A 471 -30.03 34.46 2.04
CA ASP A 471 -30.31 33.73 0.81
C ASP A 471 -31.12 34.64 -0.13
N TYR A 472 -30.41 35.27 -1.07
CA TYR A 472 -31.02 36.23 -2.01
C TYR A 472 -31.35 35.53 -3.31
N GLU A 473 -32.65 35.35 -3.61
CA GLU A 473 -33.17 34.69 -4.80
C GLU A 473 -33.26 35.67 -5.99
N THR A 474 -32.75 35.23 -7.14
CA THR A 474 -32.86 35.93 -8.43
C THR A 474 -33.62 35.07 -9.44
N GLU A 475 -33.99 35.66 -10.61
CA GLU A 475 -34.57 34.90 -11.72
C GLU A 475 -33.54 34.40 -12.72
N VAL A 476 -32.25 34.76 -12.55
CA VAL A 476 -31.14 34.55 -13.50
C VAL A 476 -30.05 33.70 -12.92
N TYR A 477 -29.31 32.94 -13.74
CA TYR A 477 -28.16 32.18 -13.30
C TYR A 477 -27.03 33.13 -12.87
N LEU A 478 -26.39 32.83 -11.74
CA LEU A 478 -25.24 33.58 -11.25
C LEU A 478 -23.96 32.73 -11.47
N ILE A 479 -23.01 33.29 -12.24
CA ILE A 479 -21.75 32.60 -12.57
C ILE A 479 -20.51 33.48 -12.49
N GLY A 480 -20.69 34.81 -12.43
CA GLY A 480 -19.59 35.78 -12.28
C GLY A 480 -19.24 36.00 -10.83
N THR A 481 -17.99 36.40 -10.57
CA THR A 481 -17.53 36.77 -9.24
C THR A 481 -18.17 38.11 -8.81
N PRO A 482 -18.80 38.18 -7.62
CA PRO A 482 -19.36 39.44 -7.09
C PRO A 482 -18.21 40.37 -6.62
N ALA A 483 -18.54 41.64 -6.48
CA ALA A 483 -17.68 42.66 -5.89
C ALA A 483 -18.37 43.33 -4.71
N ILE A 484 -17.59 43.78 -3.76
CA ILE A 484 -18.06 44.47 -2.55
C ILE A 484 -17.43 45.86 -2.51
N GLY A 485 -18.24 46.87 -2.29
CA GLY A 485 -17.81 48.27 -2.21
C GLY A 485 -18.92 49.18 -1.72
N ASN A 486 -18.67 50.48 -1.61
CA ASN A 486 -19.61 51.45 -1.11
C ASN A 486 -20.30 52.19 -2.30
N LEU A 487 -21.59 51.91 -2.55
CA LEU A 487 -22.35 52.47 -3.68
C LEU A 487 -23.29 53.63 -3.23
N ASP A 488 -23.50 53.79 -1.94
CA ASP A 488 -24.47 54.84 -1.47
C ASP A 488 -23.87 55.77 -0.42
N GLU A 489 -24.67 56.41 0.42
CA GLU A 489 -24.21 57.43 1.36
C GLU A 489 -24.03 56.94 2.78
N ASP A 490 -24.31 55.64 3.02
CA ASP A 490 -24.10 55.06 4.34
C ASP A 490 -22.65 54.53 4.54
N THR A 491 -22.38 53.81 5.58
CA THR A 491 -21.03 53.32 5.92
C THR A 491 -20.88 51.84 5.69
N GLU A 492 -21.96 51.17 5.48
CA GLU A 492 -22.03 49.77 5.19
C GLU A 492 -21.58 49.50 3.76
N LEU A 493 -21.25 48.25 3.42
CA LEU A 493 -20.78 47.88 2.09
C LEU A 493 -21.87 47.13 1.33
N GLU A 494 -22.00 47.46 0.03
CA GLU A 494 -22.92 46.82 -0.88
C GLU A 494 -22.23 45.69 -1.66
N ILE A 495 -23.04 44.71 -2.07
CA ILE A 495 -22.63 43.58 -2.87
C ILE A 495 -23.18 43.74 -4.29
N VAL A 496 -22.27 43.87 -5.26
CA VAL A 496 -22.63 44.01 -6.67
C VAL A 496 -22.36 42.70 -7.40
N PHE A 497 -23.35 42.18 -8.11
CA PHE A 497 -23.26 40.96 -8.90
C PHE A 497 -24.13 41.00 -10.13
N SER A 498 -23.92 40.06 -11.06
CA SER A 498 -24.63 40.04 -12.31
C SER A 498 -25.15 38.66 -12.68
N GLY A 499 -26.20 38.64 -13.48
CA GLY A 499 -26.74 37.43 -14.02
C GLY A 499 -26.06 36.98 -15.33
N TYR A 500 -26.36 35.73 -15.71
CA TYR A 500 -25.96 35.13 -16.98
C TYR A 500 -27.17 34.47 -17.65
N SER A 501 -28.02 35.27 -18.26
CA SER A 501 -29.21 34.80 -18.97
C SER A 501 -29.57 35.74 -20.14
N SER A 502 -30.67 35.49 -20.85
CA SER A 502 -31.11 36.33 -21.96
C SER A 502 -31.76 37.63 -21.49
N ASP A 503 -32.41 37.60 -20.33
CA ASP A 503 -33.04 38.78 -19.69
C ASP A 503 -32.20 39.08 -18.44
N ASN A 504 -31.01 39.62 -18.66
CA ASN A 504 -30.00 39.76 -17.63
C ASN A 504 -30.18 41.03 -16.81
N LYS A 505 -29.61 41.02 -15.60
CA LYS A 505 -29.63 42.13 -14.66
C LYS A 505 -28.29 42.31 -13.97
N ILE A 506 -28.01 43.54 -13.55
CA ILE A 506 -26.98 43.87 -12.59
C ILE A 506 -27.70 44.19 -11.28
N PHE A 507 -27.28 43.53 -10.23
CA PHE A 507 -27.80 43.64 -8.88
C PHE A 507 -26.82 44.40 -8.00
N ALA A 508 -27.34 45.21 -7.11
CA ALA A 508 -26.62 45.72 -5.96
C ALA A 508 -27.54 45.58 -4.74
N ILE A 509 -27.04 44.96 -3.69
CA ILE A 509 -27.79 44.72 -2.45
C ILE A 509 -26.97 45.15 -1.23
N ASN A 510 -27.69 45.61 -0.21
CA ASN A 510 -27.13 45.91 1.11
C ASN A 510 -26.80 44.60 1.88
N HIS A 511 -26.07 44.75 2.98
CA HIS A 511 -25.71 43.66 3.88
C HIS A 511 -26.92 42.88 4.42
N ASP A 512 -28.09 43.48 4.50
CA ASP A 512 -29.34 42.86 4.98
C ASP A 512 -30.19 42.20 3.87
N GLY A 513 -29.67 42.18 2.62
CA GLY A 513 -30.34 41.63 1.43
C GLY A 513 -31.38 42.53 0.79
N SER A 514 -31.53 43.77 1.22
CA SER A 514 -32.38 44.74 0.55
C SER A 514 -31.70 45.31 -0.71
N ASP A 515 -32.46 45.62 -1.74
CA ASP A 515 -31.92 46.25 -2.96
C ASP A 515 -31.43 47.67 -2.69
N VAL A 516 -30.28 48.04 -3.28
CA VAL A 516 -29.77 49.41 -3.30
C VAL A 516 -30.69 50.24 -4.20
N GLU A 517 -30.90 51.54 -3.88
CA GLU A 517 -31.78 52.43 -4.66
C GLU A 517 -31.29 52.54 -6.12
N GLY A 518 -32.14 52.19 -7.07
CA GLY A 518 -31.86 52.17 -8.52
C GLY A 518 -31.52 50.78 -9.06
N PHE A 519 -31.32 49.80 -8.21
CA PHE A 519 -31.08 48.41 -8.62
C PHE A 519 -32.28 47.51 -8.32
N PRO A 520 -32.40 46.35 -9.02
CA PRO A 520 -31.53 45.87 -10.10
C PRO A 520 -31.75 46.64 -11.42
N ILE A 521 -30.68 46.77 -12.21
CA ILE A 521 -30.71 47.40 -13.52
C ILE A 521 -30.97 46.33 -14.58
N ASP A 522 -31.92 46.57 -15.50
CA ASP A 522 -32.09 45.72 -16.68
C ASP A 522 -30.86 45.82 -17.60
N PHE A 523 -30.25 44.68 -17.91
CA PHE A 523 -29.00 44.62 -18.65
C PHE A 523 -29.01 43.45 -19.64
N ASP A 524 -29.16 43.79 -20.93
CA ASP A 524 -29.44 42.80 -21.98
C ASP A 524 -28.21 41.97 -22.40
N GLU A 525 -27.02 42.24 -21.82
CA GLU A 525 -25.79 41.57 -22.16
C GLU A 525 -25.39 40.51 -21.11
N LYS A 526 -24.67 39.47 -21.54
CA LYS A 526 -24.22 38.40 -20.65
C LYS A 526 -22.92 38.77 -20.00
N VAL A 527 -22.91 38.78 -18.68
CA VAL A 527 -21.74 39.00 -17.86
C VAL A 527 -21.26 37.64 -17.29
N LYS A 528 -20.05 37.26 -17.64
CA LYS A 528 -19.43 36.02 -17.17
C LYS A 528 -18.20 36.31 -16.29
N ALA A 529 -17.56 37.43 -16.54
CA ALA A 529 -16.42 37.91 -15.78
C ALA A 529 -16.80 38.37 -14.38
N GLY A 530 -15.82 38.58 -13.51
CA GLY A 530 -16.02 39.31 -12.27
C GLY A 530 -16.32 40.79 -12.49
N ILE A 531 -16.89 41.40 -11.48
CA ILE A 531 -17.15 42.84 -11.42
C ILE A 531 -15.99 43.50 -10.64
N ALA A 532 -15.66 44.75 -11.00
CA ALA A 532 -14.74 45.58 -10.24
C ALA A 532 -15.43 46.92 -9.87
N LEU A 533 -15.12 47.41 -8.68
CA LEU A 533 -15.66 48.65 -8.13
C LEU A 533 -14.53 49.64 -7.87
N ALA A 534 -14.77 50.89 -8.17
CA ALA A 534 -13.92 52.01 -7.82
C ALA A 534 -14.66 53.36 -8.06
N ASP A 535 -14.38 54.36 -7.27
CA ASP A 535 -14.89 55.73 -7.45
C ASP A 535 -14.17 56.42 -8.64
N PHE A 536 -14.73 56.34 -9.83
CA PHE A 536 -14.16 56.94 -11.05
C PHE A 536 -14.52 58.45 -11.20
N ASN A 537 -15.59 58.90 -10.60
CA ASN A 537 -16.06 60.26 -10.72
C ASN A 537 -15.67 61.15 -9.50
N ASN A 538 -15.04 60.57 -8.48
CA ASN A 538 -14.59 61.18 -7.22
C ASN A 538 -15.75 61.80 -6.42
N ASN A 539 -16.88 61.12 -6.35
CA ASN A 539 -18.04 61.54 -5.58
C ASN A 539 -18.11 60.87 -4.18
N GLY A 540 -17.19 59.93 -3.90
CA GLY A 540 -17.10 59.16 -2.65
C GLY A 540 -17.86 57.86 -2.67
N LYS A 541 -18.43 57.46 -3.80
CA LYS A 541 -19.15 56.23 -4.04
C LYS A 541 -18.48 55.43 -5.16
N ASP A 542 -18.54 54.13 -5.10
CA ASP A 542 -17.95 53.27 -6.10
C ASP A 542 -18.86 53.18 -7.34
N ASP A 543 -18.23 53.24 -8.50
CA ASP A 543 -18.79 52.95 -9.80
C ASP A 543 -18.49 51.53 -10.24
N ILE A 544 -19.30 50.93 -11.11
CA ILE A 544 -19.25 49.52 -11.49
C ILE A 544 -18.56 49.35 -12.83
N VAL A 545 -17.50 48.55 -12.89
CA VAL A 545 -16.82 48.15 -14.13
C VAL A 545 -17.07 46.69 -14.40
N LEU A 546 -17.55 46.35 -15.58
CA LEU A 546 -17.79 44.98 -16.01
C LEU A 546 -17.56 44.75 -17.49
N GLY A 547 -17.16 43.54 -17.86
CA GLY A 547 -17.01 43.08 -19.22
C GLY A 547 -18.12 42.12 -19.63
N THR A 548 -18.45 42.09 -20.93
CA THR A 548 -19.52 41.24 -21.43
C THR A 548 -19.08 40.25 -22.51
N ASP A 549 -19.89 39.21 -22.72
CA ASP A 549 -19.75 38.27 -23.83
C ASP A 549 -20.04 38.92 -25.20
N ASP A 550 -20.62 40.13 -25.23
CA ASP A 550 -20.96 40.88 -26.44
C ASP A 550 -19.84 41.86 -26.86
N ASN A 551 -18.63 41.70 -26.30
CA ASN A 551 -17.40 42.46 -26.62
C ASN A 551 -17.46 43.93 -26.16
N PHE A 552 -18.08 44.20 -25.01
CA PHE A 552 -18.11 45.52 -24.40
C PHE A 552 -17.49 45.53 -23.01
N LEU A 553 -16.90 46.67 -22.68
CA LEU A 553 -16.53 47.04 -21.31
C LEU A 553 -17.43 48.22 -20.92
N HIS A 554 -18.17 48.04 -19.83
CA HIS A 554 -19.07 49.04 -19.29
C HIS A 554 -18.46 49.71 -18.05
N LEU A 555 -18.75 50.99 -17.88
CA LEU A 555 -18.61 51.72 -16.64
C LEU A 555 -20.01 52.28 -16.32
N ILE A 556 -20.56 51.82 -15.20
CA ILE A 556 -21.87 52.20 -14.71
C ILE A 556 -21.65 52.97 -13.43
N LEU A 557 -22.21 54.16 -13.35
CA LEU A 557 -22.08 55.02 -12.17
C LEU A 557 -22.94 54.48 -11.01
N ASP A 558 -22.66 54.98 -9.79
CA ASP A 558 -23.36 54.64 -8.57
C ASP A 558 -24.89 54.77 -8.64
N ASP A 559 -25.41 55.70 -9.50
CA ASP A 559 -26.83 55.91 -9.75
C ASP A 559 -27.43 54.96 -10.83
N GLY A 560 -26.67 54.00 -11.33
CA GLY A 560 -27.06 53.05 -12.37
C GLY A 560 -26.98 53.60 -13.79
N SER A 561 -26.53 54.83 -14.03
CA SER A 561 -26.38 55.41 -15.38
C SER A 561 -25.04 54.99 -16.01
N ILE A 562 -25.01 54.84 -17.35
CA ILE A 562 -23.77 54.53 -18.08
C ILE A 562 -22.89 55.78 -18.14
N ALA A 563 -21.63 55.67 -17.77
CA ALA A 563 -20.67 56.77 -17.79
C ALA A 563 -20.42 57.31 -19.21
N PRO A 564 -20.19 58.62 -19.41
CA PRO A 564 -19.92 59.20 -20.72
C PRO A 564 -18.69 58.55 -21.40
N GLY A 565 -18.86 58.06 -22.62
CA GLY A 565 -17.82 57.38 -23.41
C GLY A 565 -17.82 55.85 -23.30
N PHE A 566 -18.71 55.29 -22.53
CA PHE A 566 -18.99 53.86 -22.43
C PHE A 566 -20.32 53.50 -23.09
N PRO A 567 -20.55 52.22 -23.49
CA PRO A 567 -19.59 51.14 -23.39
C PRO A 567 -18.40 51.28 -24.34
N PHE A 568 -17.25 50.74 -23.94
CA PHE A 568 -16.07 50.66 -24.78
C PHE A 568 -16.08 49.32 -25.53
N ILE A 569 -15.87 49.37 -26.88
CA ILE A 569 -15.81 48.14 -27.68
C ILE A 569 -14.46 47.47 -27.53
N THR A 570 -14.44 46.26 -27.05
CA THR A 570 -13.27 45.40 -27.00
C THR A 570 -13.13 44.57 -28.29
N GLY A 571 -11.98 44.01 -28.58
CA GLY A 571 -11.79 43.18 -29.79
C GLY A 571 -12.41 41.79 -29.72
N ASP A 572 -12.73 41.33 -28.51
CA ASP A 572 -13.32 40.01 -28.22
C ASP A 572 -14.01 40.09 -26.86
N LYS A 573 -14.65 39.00 -26.45
CA LYS A 573 -15.30 38.84 -25.14
C LYS A 573 -14.35 39.21 -23.99
N VAL A 574 -14.89 39.88 -23.01
CA VAL A 574 -14.19 40.12 -21.73
C VAL A 574 -14.58 39.04 -20.75
N GLN A 575 -13.56 38.27 -20.34
CA GLN A 575 -13.74 37.14 -19.41
C GLN A 575 -12.73 37.21 -18.29
#